data_e07bbe526fc58ae707dc32c519543100
#
_entry.id   e07bbe526fc58ae707dc32c519543100
#
_cell.length_a   1.000
_cell.length_b   1.000
_cell.length_c   1.000
_cell.angle_alpha   90.00
_cell.angle_beta   90.00
_cell.angle_gamma   90.00
#
_symmetry.space_group_name_H-M   'P 1'
#
loop_
_entity.id
_entity.type
_entity.pdbx_description
1 polymer ?
#
loop_
_entity_poly.entity_id
_entity_poly.type
_entity_poly.pdbx_seq_one_letter_code
_entity_poly.pdbx_strand_id
1 'polypeptide(L)'
;MVVAHLSLGPQARARQLDFITELLADDGHAVLMGDLNCAWPGPELERLFARTRLQPPRDTLPTYPSWRPRRAIDHILASDGIEVLQRWTPPLAFSDHLPLAAEIRLRTSSAVAGSARQ
;
A
#
# COMPACT_ATOMS: atom_id res chain seq x y z
N MET A 1 11.24 1.79 2.07
CA MET A 1 10.07 2.31 1.34
C MET A 1 10.24 2.05 -0.14
N VAL A 2 9.18 1.56 -0.78
CA VAL A 2 9.16 1.32 -2.22
C VAL A 2 8.06 2.17 -2.83
N VAL A 3 8.41 2.94 -3.85
CA VAL A 3 7.45 3.73 -4.63
C VAL A 3 7.38 3.10 -6.01
N ALA A 4 6.17 2.78 -6.47
CA ALA A 4 5.98 2.07 -7.72
C ALA A 4 4.86 2.66 -8.55
N HIS A 5 5.01 2.53 -9.86
CA HIS A 5 3.96 2.81 -10.82
C HIS A 5 3.90 1.61 -11.76
N LEU A 6 2.93 0.74 -11.54
CA LEU A 6 2.88 -0.52 -12.23
C LEU A 6 2.22 -0.39 -13.61
N SER A 7 2.54 -1.33 -14.47
CA SER A 7 2.04 -1.36 -15.84
C SER A 7 0.55 -1.64 -15.90
N LEU A 8 -0.11 -1.11 -16.92
CA LEU A 8 -1.51 -1.40 -17.20
C LEU A 8 -1.70 -2.84 -17.63
N GLY A 9 -0.73 -3.40 -18.38
CA GLY A 9 -0.83 -4.77 -18.87
C GLY A 9 -0.68 -5.77 -17.74
N PRO A 10 -1.59 -6.76 -17.65
CA PRO A 10 -1.58 -7.67 -16.51
C PRO A 10 -0.35 -8.56 -16.43
N GLN A 11 0.24 -8.93 -17.56
CA GLN A 11 1.45 -9.77 -17.53
C GLN A 11 2.67 -9.01 -17.01
N ALA A 12 2.87 -7.78 -17.50
CA ALA A 12 3.96 -6.95 -17.01
C ALA A 12 3.76 -6.61 -15.54
N ARG A 13 2.53 -6.31 -15.14
CA ARG A 13 2.19 -6.02 -13.75
C ARG A 13 2.46 -7.22 -12.84
N ALA A 14 2.14 -8.43 -13.31
CA ALA A 14 2.41 -9.64 -12.53
C ALA A 14 3.91 -9.82 -12.27
N ARG A 15 4.75 -9.57 -13.28
CA ARG A 15 6.21 -9.66 -13.12
C ARG A 15 6.73 -8.58 -12.16
N GLN A 16 6.19 -7.38 -12.24
CA GLN A 16 6.56 -6.29 -11.35
C GLN A 16 6.18 -6.61 -9.91
N LEU A 17 4.99 -7.15 -9.69
CA LEU A 17 4.54 -7.55 -8.35
C LEU A 17 5.35 -8.71 -7.80
N ASP A 18 5.76 -9.66 -8.64
CA ASP A 18 6.63 -10.75 -8.21
C ASP A 18 7.99 -10.23 -7.77
N PHE A 19 8.54 -9.26 -8.48
CA PHE A 19 9.80 -8.63 -8.10
C PHE A 19 9.67 -7.92 -6.75
N ILE A 20 8.60 -7.16 -6.56
CA ILE A 20 8.33 -6.45 -5.29
C ILE A 20 8.16 -7.47 -4.17
N THR A 21 7.47 -8.57 -4.44
CA THR A 21 7.27 -9.64 -3.47
C THR A 21 8.62 -10.19 -2.97
N GLU A 22 9.54 -10.46 -3.89
CA GLU A 22 10.87 -10.95 -3.51
C GLU A 22 11.62 -9.90 -2.68
N LEU A 23 11.51 -8.65 -3.09
CA LEU A 23 12.20 -7.56 -2.42
C LEU A 23 11.72 -7.37 -0.98
N LEU A 24 10.43 -7.57 -0.72
CA LEU A 24 9.81 -7.24 0.55
C LEU A 24 9.35 -8.45 1.37
N ALA A 25 9.69 -9.68 0.96
CA ALA A 25 9.09 -10.90 1.51
C ALA A 25 9.10 -10.96 3.04
N ASP A 26 10.24 -10.65 3.68
CA ASP A 26 10.39 -10.77 5.12
C ASP A 26 10.50 -9.42 5.83
N ASP A 27 10.28 -8.32 5.12
CA ASP A 27 10.46 -6.99 5.68
C ASP A 27 9.23 -6.58 6.48
N GLY A 28 9.37 -6.55 7.82
CA GLY A 28 8.30 -6.13 8.72
C GLY A 28 8.13 -4.63 8.86
N HIS A 29 8.98 -3.83 8.20
CA HIS A 29 8.96 -2.37 8.31
C HIS A 29 8.94 -1.71 6.93
N ALA A 30 8.29 -2.35 5.97
CA ALA A 30 8.20 -1.84 4.60
C ALA A 30 6.93 -1.04 4.38
N VAL A 31 7.02 -0.05 3.50
CA VAL A 31 5.86 0.64 2.94
C VAL A 31 5.98 0.56 1.43
N LEU A 32 4.92 0.11 0.78
CA LEU A 32 4.77 0.12 -0.67
C LEU A 32 3.68 1.12 -1.03
N MET A 33 4.00 2.08 -1.88
CA MET A 33 3.04 3.11 -2.26
C MET A 33 3.13 3.42 -3.74
N GLY A 34 2.02 3.88 -4.28
CA GLY A 34 1.94 4.36 -5.65
C GLY A 34 0.74 3.82 -6.40
N ASP A 35 0.78 4.03 -7.72
CA ASP A 35 -0.24 3.53 -8.63
C ASP A 35 0.07 2.09 -8.97
N LEU A 36 -0.67 1.17 -8.38
CA LEU A 36 -0.47 -0.26 -8.61
C LEU A 36 -1.35 -0.80 -9.74
N ASN A 37 -2.20 0.05 -10.32
CA ASN A 37 -3.10 -0.30 -11.43
C ASN A 37 -3.95 -1.55 -11.17
N CYS A 38 -4.18 -1.86 -9.90
CA CYS A 38 -5.06 -2.95 -9.51
C CYS A 38 -5.77 -2.59 -8.22
N ALA A 39 -6.95 -3.14 -8.04
CA ALA A 39 -7.83 -2.81 -6.92
C ALA A 39 -7.71 -3.84 -5.80
N TRP A 40 -8.09 -3.42 -4.60
CA TRP A 40 -8.30 -4.32 -3.47
C TRP A 40 -9.77 -4.25 -3.06
N PRO A 41 -10.43 -5.38 -2.82
CA PRO A 41 -9.89 -6.73 -2.96
C PRO A 41 -9.72 -7.17 -4.41
N GLY A 42 -8.77 -8.06 -4.64
CA GLY A 42 -8.52 -8.62 -5.94
C GLY A 42 -7.33 -9.59 -5.90
N PRO A 43 -7.22 -10.47 -6.90
CA PRO A 43 -6.25 -11.57 -6.85
C PRO A 43 -4.80 -11.12 -6.86
N GLU A 44 -4.50 -10.00 -7.52
CA GLU A 44 -3.12 -9.52 -7.64
C GLU A 44 -2.57 -9.09 -6.29
N LEU A 45 -3.32 -8.27 -5.53
CA LEU A 45 -2.89 -7.84 -4.21
C LEU A 45 -3.06 -8.94 -3.17
N GLU A 46 -4.05 -9.81 -3.34
CA GLU A 46 -4.21 -10.97 -2.45
C GLU A 46 -2.94 -11.84 -2.48
N ARG A 47 -2.40 -12.09 -3.68
CA ARG A 47 -1.16 -12.83 -3.84
C ARG A 47 0.03 -12.11 -3.18
N LEU A 48 0.10 -10.80 -3.34
CA LEU A 48 1.14 -9.98 -2.70
C LEU A 48 1.07 -10.10 -1.18
N PHE A 49 -0.11 -9.95 -0.59
CA PHE A 49 -0.28 -10.05 0.86
C PHE A 49 0.02 -11.45 1.38
N ALA A 50 -0.25 -12.49 0.61
CA ALA A 50 0.03 -13.86 1.02
C ALA A 50 1.52 -14.16 1.07
N ARG A 51 2.35 -13.40 0.36
CA ARG A 51 3.78 -13.69 0.18
C ARG A 51 4.70 -12.64 0.79
N THR A 52 4.14 -11.65 1.47
CA THR A 52 4.92 -10.59 2.13
C THR A 52 4.33 -10.35 3.51
N ARG A 53 4.95 -9.45 4.26
CA ARG A 53 4.39 -8.99 5.54
C ARG A 53 3.56 -7.72 5.39
N LEU A 54 3.31 -7.28 4.15
CA LEU A 54 2.39 -6.19 3.88
C LEU A 54 0.97 -6.61 4.27
N GLN A 55 0.22 -5.67 4.84
CA GLN A 55 -1.12 -5.94 5.35
C GLN A 55 -2.17 -5.32 4.43
N PRO A 56 -3.30 -6.02 4.22
CA PRO A 56 -4.40 -5.44 3.47
C PRO A 56 -4.89 -4.14 4.11
N PRO A 57 -5.30 -3.15 3.31
CA PRO A 57 -5.87 -1.93 3.86
C PRO A 57 -7.24 -2.20 4.46
N ARG A 58 -7.60 -1.45 5.50
CA ARG A 58 -8.92 -1.55 6.12
C ARG A 58 -10.02 -1.20 5.13
N ASP A 59 -9.80 -0.14 4.39
CA ASP A 59 -10.71 0.37 3.39
C ASP A 59 -9.91 0.91 2.22
N THR A 60 -10.57 1.17 1.12
CA THR A 60 -9.94 1.71 -0.07
C THR A 60 -10.56 3.06 -0.39
N LEU A 61 -9.73 3.96 -0.93
CA LEU A 61 -10.15 5.31 -1.29
C LEU A 61 -10.03 5.47 -2.80
N PRO A 62 -11.13 5.75 -3.50
CA PRO A 62 -11.05 6.00 -4.94
C PRO A 62 -10.22 7.25 -5.23
N THR A 63 -9.33 7.15 -6.20
CA THR A 63 -8.43 8.24 -6.60
C THR A 63 -8.49 8.54 -8.09
N TYR A 64 -9.07 7.67 -8.89
CA TYR A 64 -9.04 7.80 -10.34
C TYR A 64 -10.44 7.63 -10.95
N PRO A 65 -10.82 8.46 -11.91
CA PRO A 65 -10.18 9.71 -12.30
C PRO A 65 -10.47 10.82 -11.27
N SER A 66 -9.60 11.82 -11.19
CA SER A 66 -9.67 12.83 -10.11
C SER A 66 -10.95 13.65 -10.12
N TRP A 67 -11.52 13.88 -11.30
CA TRP A 67 -12.77 14.66 -11.43
C TRP A 67 -14.02 13.88 -11.08
N ARG A 68 -13.93 12.56 -10.95
CA ARG A 68 -15.04 11.69 -10.56
C ARG A 68 -14.49 10.35 -10.06
N PRO A 69 -13.89 10.32 -8.87
CA PRO A 69 -13.16 9.14 -8.40
C PRO A 69 -14.08 7.92 -8.25
N ARG A 70 -13.68 6.83 -8.89
CA ARG A 70 -14.41 5.55 -8.87
C ARG A 70 -13.51 4.37 -8.57
N ARG A 71 -12.21 4.46 -8.94
CA ARG A 71 -11.28 3.34 -8.85
C ARG A 71 -10.22 3.62 -7.82
N ALA A 72 -10.04 2.68 -6.90
CA ALA A 72 -9.01 2.75 -5.88
C ALA A 72 -7.81 1.92 -6.36
N ILE A 73 -6.96 2.52 -7.17
CA ILE A 73 -5.79 1.87 -7.76
C ILE A 73 -4.48 2.43 -7.25
N ASP A 74 -4.53 3.52 -6.49
CA ASP A 74 -3.38 4.05 -5.77
C ASP A 74 -3.45 3.54 -4.34
N HIS A 75 -2.33 3.05 -3.83
CA HIS A 75 -2.30 2.40 -2.54
C HIS A 75 -1.12 2.87 -1.70
N ILE A 76 -1.30 2.85 -0.41
CA ILE A 76 -0.23 2.95 0.59
C ILE A 76 -0.39 1.73 1.49
N LEU A 77 0.51 0.79 1.34
CA LEU A 77 0.45 -0.50 2.04
C LEU A 77 1.65 -0.61 2.96
N ALA A 78 1.42 -1.11 4.16
CA ALA A 78 2.47 -1.18 5.17
C ALA A 78 2.57 -2.60 5.73
N SER A 79 3.79 -2.99 6.09
CA SER A 79 4.05 -4.24 6.80
C SER A 79 3.52 -4.20 8.22
N ASP A 80 3.45 -5.36 8.86
CA ASP A 80 2.89 -5.50 10.20
C ASP A 80 3.66 -4.74 11.29
N GLY A 81 4.91 -4.35 11.03
CA GLY A 81 5.69 -3.52 11.95
C GLY A 81 5.37 -2.02 11.86
N ILE A 82 4.48 -1.63 10.95
CA ILE A 82 4.09 -0.24 10.77
C ILE A 82 2.58 -0.12 10.92
N GLU A 83 2.16 0.84 11.74
CA GLU A 83 0.74 1.13 11.92
C GLU A 83 0.34 2.27 10.99
N VAL A 84 -0.72 2.07 10.21
CA VAL A 84 -1.33 3.14 9.41
C VAL A 84 -2.43 3.76 10.24
N LEU A 85 -2.21 5.00 10.69
CA LEU A 85 -3.15 5.68 11.57
C LEU A 85 -4.36 6.18 10.81
N GLN A 86 -4.14 6.77 9.63
CA GLN A 86 -5.23 7.20 8.76
C GLN A 86 -4.74 7.35 7.34
N ARG A 87 -5.68 7.28 6.41
CA ARG A 87 -5.47 7.57 4.99
C ARG A 87 -6.53 8.57 4.55
N TRP A 88 -6.16 9.45 3.62
CA TRP A 88 -7.14 10.38 3.06
C TRP A 88 -6.67 10.83 1.67
N THR A 89 -7.62 11.40 0.92
CA THR A 89 -7.32 11.99 -0.38
C THR A 89 -7.46 13.51 -0.25
N PRO A 90 -6.34 14.25 -0.23
CA PRO A 90 -6.43 15.71 -0.25
C PRO A 90 -7.22 16.18 -1.48
N PRO A 91 -8.05 17.22 -1.36
CA PRO A 91 -8.91 17.68 -2.46
C PRO A 91 -8.13 18.54 -3.47
N LEU A 92 -7.08 17.97 -4.04
CA LEU A 92 -6.18 18.66 -4.97
C LEU A 92 -6.17 17.90 -6.28
N ALA A 93 -6.63 18.53 -7.36
CA ALA A 93 -6.75 17.89 -8.65
C ALA A 93 -5.68 18.41 -9.61
N PHE A 94 -4.42 18.06 -9.36
CA PHE A 94 -3.29 18.43 -10.21
C PHE A 94 -3.07 17.49 -11.38
N SER A 95 -3.68 16.30 -11.33
CA SER A 95 -3.53 15.28 -12.36
C SER A 95 -4.83 14.51 -12.47
N ASP A 96 -4.82 13.45 -13.28
CA ASP A 96 -5.99 12.56 -13.41
C ASP A 96 -6.14 11.62 -12.22
N HIS A 97 -5.18 11.59 -11.28
CA HIS A 97 -5.32 10.92 -9.99
C HIS A 97 -5.42 11.95 -8.87
N LEU A 98 -6.24 11.66 -7.87
CA LEU A 98 -6.19 12.40 -6.62
C LEU A 98 -4.96 11.96 -5.82
N PRO A 99 -4.33 12.87 -5.06
CA PRO A 99 -3.28 12.44 -4.13
C PRO A 99 -3.87 11.51 -3.07
N LEU A 100 -3.06 10.55 -2.66
CA LEU A 100 -3.39 9.67 -1.53
C LEU A 100 -2.33 9.90 -0.47
N ALA A 101 -2.76 10.20 0.75
CA ALA A 101 -1.87 10.47 1.86
C ALA A 101 -2.17 9.54 3.02
N ALA A 102 -1.15 9.30 3.85
CA ALA A 102 -1.31 8.48 5.04
C ALA A 102 -0.42 8.99 6.15
N GLU A 103 -0.90 8.84 7.37
CA GLU A 103 -0.10 9.02 8.57
C GLU A 103 0.26 7.65 9.11
N ILE A 104 1.55 7.41 9.32
CA ILE A 104 2.06 6.10 9.74
C ILE A 104 2.91 6.25 10.99
N ARG A 105 3.06 5.15 11.72
CA ARG A 105 3.88 5.08 12.93
C ARG A 105 4.52 3.70 13.02
N LEU A 106 5.79 3.68 13.41
CA LEU A 106 6.46 2.41 13.70
C LEU A 106 5.81 1.79 14.94
N ARG A 107 5.48 0.50 14.87
CA ARG A 107 5.05 -0.23 16.05
C ARG A 107 6.27 -0.50 16.91
N THR A 108 6.20 -0.14 18.16
CA THR A 108 7.22 -0.52 19.13
C THR A 108 6.90 -1.94 19.59
N SER A 109 7.93 -2.79 19.61
CA SER A 109 7.80 -4.07 20.29
C SER A 109 7.73 -3.77 21.78
N SER A 110 6.89 -4.16 22.46
CA SER A 110 6.78 -3.80 23.84
C SER A 110 7.50 -4.72 24.77
N ALA A 111 7.51 -4.36 24.04
CA ALA A 111 7.89 -4.65 24.54
C ALA A 111 8.15 -4.83 25.09
N VAL A 112 8.46 -4.60 24.92
CA VAL A 112 8.76 -4.82 25.21
C VAL A 112 8.35 -4.90 25.77
N ALA A 113 8.17 -4.80 25.67
CA ALA A 113 7.82 -4.97 26.27
C ALA A 113 7.54 -4.98 26.67
N GLY A 114 7.47 -4.60 26.65
CA GLY A 114 7.28 -4.58 27.14
C GLY A 114 7.41 -4.15 27.31
N SER A 115 7.47 -3.78 27.36
CA SER A 115 7.62 -3.31 27.61
C SER A 115 7.76 -2.58 27.53
N ALA A 116 7.81 -2.16 27.69
CA ALA A 116 7.83 -1.53 27.63
C ALA A 116 7.90 -0.72 27.32
N ARG A 117 7.89 -0.17 27.40
CA ARG A 117 7.79 0.40 27.06
C ARG A 117 7.90 0.93 26.85
N GLN A 118 8.03 1.17 27.05
CA GLN A 118 8.15 1.39 26.70
C GLN A 118 7.93 1.73 26.55
#